data_84d2cd2063503ddaaf1cfe9c7e322f88
#
_entry.id   84d2cd2063503ddaaf1cfe9c7e322f88
#
_cell.length_a   1.000
_cell.length_b   1.000
_cell.length_c   1.000
_cell.angle_alpha   90.00
_cell.angle_beta   90.00
_cell.angle_gamma   90.00
#
_symmetry.space_group_name_H-M   'P 1'
#
loop_
_entity.id
_entity.type
_entity.pdbx_description
1 polymer ?
#
loop_
_entity_poly.entity_id
_entity_poly.type
_entity_poly.pdbx_seq_one_letter_code
_entity_poly.pdbx_strand_id
1 'polypeptide(L)'
;MKNLKNRIEVIEEDLQKKEVKRQQEQKVRRVVAEAKNIKIERLPYSYSALKQFIDPETMSVHYNKHYKGYVDKLNGALKDDEDLTLEEIVKTIDSFNKFIRNNAGGAYNHQLFWKMLTPKTTKPGPITLKKINQSFSSLSDFKKKFEGQSKDRFGSGWCWLVLTKRGTLKIMTTPNQDNPLM
;
A
#
# COMPACT_ATOMS: atom_id res chain seq x y z
N MET A 1 -36.34 -28.64 -26.38
CA MET A 1 -34.86 -28.85 -26.37
C MET A 1 -34.01 -27.59 -26.19
N LYS A 2 -34.27 -26.47 -26.91
CA LYS A 2 -33.52 -25.18 -26.73
C LYS A 2 -33.53 -24.67 -25.29
N ASN A 3 -34.65 -24.75 -24.57
CA ASN A 3 -34.78 -24.20 -23.20
C ASN A 3 -33.98 -24.99 -22.15
N LEU A 4 -33.75 -26.29 -22.36
CA LEU A 4 -32.97 -27.13 -21.45
C LEU A 4 -31.46 -26.84 -21.60
N LYS A 5 -31.00 -26.63 -22.84
CA LYS A 5 -29.61 -26.31 -23.15
C LYS A 5 -29.19 -24.98 -22.53
N ASN A 6 -29.99 -23.93 -22.68
CA ASN A 6 -29.74 -22.63 -22.08
C ASN A 6 -29.71 -22.70 -20.54
N ARG A 7 -30.55 -23.54 -19.91
CA ARG A 7 -30.53 -23.72 -18.46
C ARG A 7 -29.28 -24.45 -17.98
N ILE A 8 -28.77 -25.41 -18.76
CA ILE A 8 -27.53 -26.11 -18.45
C ILE A 8 -26.35 -25.13 -18.56
N GLU A 9 -26.25 -24.33 -19.62
CA GLU A 9 -25.20 -23.32 -19.81
C GLU A 9 -25.14 -22.30 -18.64
N VAL A 10 -26.31 -21.81 -18.19
CA VAL A 10 -26.37 -20.88 -17.04
C VAL A 10 -25.91 -21.56 -15.74
N ILE A 11 -26.26 -22.84 -15.52
CA ILE A 11 -25.82 -23.58 -14.32
C ILE A 11 -24.30 -23.82 -14.38
N GLU A 12 -23.76 -24.17 -15.54
CA GLU A 12 -22.32 -24.39 -15.72
C GLU A 12 -21.54 -23.10 -15.47
N GLU A 13 -22.00 -21.96 -15.99
CA GLU A 13 -21.37 -20.65 -15.70
C GLU A 13 -21.41 -20.30 -14.21
N ASP A 14 -22.52 -20.53 -13.53
CA ASP A 14 -22.64 -20.27 -12.10
C ASP A 14 -21.75 -21.19 -11.26
N LEU A 15 -21.63 -22.47 -11.66
CA LEU A 15 -20.71 -23.41 -11.03
C LEU A 15 -19.26 -23.01 -11.24
N GLN A 16 -18.91 -22.54 -12.43
CA GLN A 16 -17.57 -22.07 -12.75
C GLN A 16 -17.20 -20.80 -11.98
N LYS A 17 -18.14 -19.85 -11.85
CA LYS A 17 -17.97 -18.65 -11.00
C LYS A 17 -17.77 -19.03 -9.53
N LYS A 18 -18.55 -19.97 -9.01
CA LYS A 18 -18.40 -20.46 -7.62
C LYS A 18 -17.06 -21.15 -7.39
N GLU A 19 -16.60 -21.95 -8.35
CA GLU A 19 -15.31 -22.65 -8.24
C GLU A 19 -14.15 -21.65 -8.29
N VAL A 20 -14.16 -20.68 -9.20
CA VAL A 20 -13.16 -19.58 -9.26
C VAL A 20 -13.13 -18.82 -7.93
N LYS A 21 -14.29 -18.47 -7.37
CA LYS A 21 -14.39 -17.81 -6.07
C LYS A 21 -13.80 -18.69 -4.94
N ARG A 22 -14.11 -19.99 -4.94
CA ARG A 22 -13.59 -20.95 -3.95
C ARG A 22 -12.07 -21.09 -4.04
N GLN A 23 -11.51 -21.18 -5.24
CA GLN A 23 -10.06 -21.23 -5.47
C GLN A 23 -9.39 -19.95 -5.01
N GLN A 24 -10.00 -18.79 -5.28
CA GLN A 24 -9.51 -17.50 -4.80
C GLN A 24 -9.52 -17.43 -3.27
N GLU A 25 -10.61 -17.86 -2.63
CA GLU A 25 -10.70 -17.91 -1.17
C GLU A 25 -9.70 -18.90 -0.55
N GLN A 26 -9.45 -20.05 -1.18
CA GLN A 26 -8.42 -20.99 -0.75
C GLN A 26 -7.02 -20.41 -0.88
N LYS A 27 -6.73 -19.76 -2.03
CA LYS A 27 -5.45 -19.07 -2.23
C LYS A 27 -5.22 -17.99 -1.18
N VAL A 28 -6.26 -17.20 -0.88
CA VAL A 28 -6.23 -16.18 0.18
C VAL A 28 -5.99 -16.81 1.55
N ARG A 29 -6.72 -17.88 1.90
CA ARG A 29 -6.54 -18.60 3.17
C ARG A 29 -5.12 -19.17 3.30
N ARG A 30 -4.57 -19.67 2.20
CA ARG A 30 -3.19 -20.17 2.17
C ARG A 30 -2.19 -19.07 2.41
N VAL A 31 -2.30 -17.92 1.71
CA VAL A 31 -1.45 -16.74 1.91
C VAL A 31 -1.50 -16.27 3.37
N VAL A 32 -2.70 -16.20 3.98
CA VAL A 32 -2.85 -15.83 5.40
C VAL A 32 -2.24 -16.84 6.35
N ALA A 33 -2.38 -18.15 6.05
CA ALA A 33 -1.80 -19.22 6.87
C ALA A 33 -0.27 -19.32 6.75
N GLU A 34 0.29 -18.77 5.67
CA GLU A 34 1.70 -18.83 5.31
C GLU A 34 2.49 -17.57 5.70
N ALA A 35 1.84 -16.52 6.25
CA ALA A 35 2.50 -15.27 6.59
C ALA A 35 3.26 -15.35 7.92
N LYS A 36 4.57 -15.05 7.89
CA LYS A 36 5.38 -14.84 9.11
C LYS A 36 5.05 -13.50 9.77
N ASN A 37 5.44 -13.38 11.05
CA ASN A 37 5.38 -12.13 11.78
C ASN A 37 6.11 -11.00 11.04
N ILE A 38 5.37 -9.99 10.64
CA ILE A 38 5.92 -8.79 10.03
C ILE A 38 6.72 -8.03 11.09
N LYS A 39 7.99 -7.80 10.82
CA LYS A 39 8.88 -7.10 11.74
C LYS A 39 8.69 -5.59 11.66
N ILE A 40 8.72 -4.93 12.81
CA ILE A 40 8.76 -3.47 12.88
C ILE A 40 10.14 -3.03 12.42
N GLU A 41 10.20 -2.29 11.31
CA GLU A 41 11.45 -1.70 10.85
C GLU A 41 11.84 -0.50 11.71
N ARG A 42 13.12 -0.42 12.08
CA ARG A 42 13.64 0.70 12.86
C ARG A 42 13.69 1.97 12.01
N LEU A 43 13.44 3.11 12.64
CA LEU A 43 13.69 4.39 12.00
C LEU A 43 15.18 4.52 11.64
N PRO A 44 15.51 5.02 10.44
CA PRO A 44 16.91 5.25 10.04
C PRO A 44 17.51 6.52 10.68
N TYR A 45 16.76 7.22 11.54
CA TYR A 45 17.13 8.47 12.21
C TYR A 45 16.44 8.55 13.58
N SER A 46 16.92 9.47 14.44
CA SER A 46 16.29 9.71 15.74
C SER A 46 14.95 10.45 15.61
N TYR A 47 14.09 10.38 16.61
CA TYR A 47 12.81 11.13 16.64
C TYR A 47 13.00 12.63 16.49
N SER A 48 14.13 13.18 16.97
CA SER A 48 14.43 14.60 16.87
C SER A 48 15.08 15.04 15.56
N ALA A 49 15.43 14.10 14.68
CA ALA A 49 16.17 14.41 13.45
C ALA A 49 15.38 15.33 12.48
N LEU A 50 14.06 15.29 12.55
CA LEU A 50 13.16 16.07 11.68
C LEU A 50 12.46 17.20 12.44
N LYS A 51 13.00 17.63 13.60
CA LYS A 51 12.34 18.61 14.50
C LYS A 51 11.97 19.96 13.87
N GLN A 52 12.60 20.31 12.75
CA GLN A 52 12.25 21.51 11.99
C GLN A 52 10.88 21.40 11.28
N PHE A 53 10.39 20.18 11.05
CA PHE A 53 9.17 19.92 10.29
C PHE A 53 8.16 19.10 11.11
N ILE A 54 8.65 18.16 11.90
CA ILE A 54 7.84 17.25 12.71
C ILE A 54 8.50 17.19 14.09
N ASP A 55 7.79 17.59 15.14
CA ASP A 55 8.32 17.55 16.50
C ASP A 55 8.57 16.11 16.98
N PRO A 56 9.49 15.90 17.94
CA PRO A 56 9.89 14.56 18.39
C PRO A 56 8.76 13.76 19.04
N GLU A 57 7.80 14.42 19.70
CA GLU A 57 6.65 13.77 20.31
C GLU A 57 5.70 13.23 19.25
N THR A 58 5.36 14.05 18.25
CA THR A 58 4.58 13.63 17.08
C THR A 58 5.26 12.46 16.36
N MET A 59 6.58 12.51 16.14
CA MET A 59 7.33 11.40 15.54
C MET A 59 7.23 10.13 16.39
N SER A 60 7.40 10.24 17.69
CA SER A 60 7.32 9.10 18.61
C SER A 60 5.92 8.48 18.62
N VAL A 61 4.87 9.30 18.72
CA VAL A 61 3.47 8.83 18.68
C VAL A 61 3.15 8.18 17.34
N HIS A 62 3.54 8.81 16.23
CA HIS A 62 3.28 8.31 14.89
C HIS A 62 3.96 6.95 14.64
N TYR A 63 5.19 6.78 15.11
CA TYR A 63 5.92 5.53 14.98
C TYR A 63 5.43 4.46 15.99
N ASN A 64 5.38 4.78 17.29
CA ASN A 64 5.15 3.79 18.34
C ASN A 64 3.67 3.43 18.52
N LYS A 65 2.72 4.33 18.18
CA LYS A 65 1.28 4.09 18.33
C LYS A 65 0.62 3.72 16.99
N HIS A 66 0.83 4.52 15.95
CA HIS A 66 0.18 4.28 14.65
C HIS A 66 0.84 3.15 13.88
N TYR A 67 2.13 3.31 13.51
CA TYR A 67 2.83 2.29 12.72
C TYR A 67 2.92 0.95 13.42
N LYS A 68 3.42 0.95 14.65
CA LYS A 68 3.49 -0.28 15.47
C LYS A 68 2.10 -0.91 15.63
N GLY A 69 1.06 -0.11 15.88
CA GLY A 69 -0.30 -0.61 16.03
C GLY A 69 -0.85 -1.30 14.78
N TYR A 70 -0.48 -0.84 13.57
CA TYR A 70 -0.83 -1.54 12.33
C TYR A 70 -0.11 -2.89 12.23
N VAL A 71 1.19 -2.93 12.52
CA VAL A 71 1.99 -4.17 12.48
C VAL A 71 1.48 -5.18 13.50
N ASP A 72 1.25 -4.77 14.75
CA ASP A 72 0.78 -5.65 15.83
C ASP A 72 -0.61 -6.25 15.49
N LYS A 73 -1.54 -5.42 14.98
CA LYS A 73 -2.88 -5.87 14.57
C LYS A 73 -2.82 -6.79 13.36
N LEU A 74 -1.94 -6.52 12.40
CA LEU A 74 -1.74 -7.39 11.25
C LEU A 74 -1.23 -8.75 11.69
N ASN A 75 -0.17 -8.78 12.49
CA ASN A 75 0.41 -10.02 13.01
C ASN A 75 -0.62 -10.84 13.84
N GLY A 76 -1.44 -10.17 14.63
CA GLY A 76 -2.52 -10.84 15.36
C GLY A 76 -3.64 -11.42 14.48
N ALA A 77 -3.77 -10.95 13.23
CA ALA A 77 -4.76 -11.45 12.27
C ALA A 77 -4.19 -12.49 11.31
N LEU A 78 -2.88 -12.55 11.14
CA LEU A 78 -2.18 -13.54 10.34
C LEU A 78 -1.86 -14.76 11.22
N LYS A 79 -1.98 -15.97 10.67
CA LYS A 79 -1.56 -17.19 11.35
C LYS A 79 -0.06 -17.43 11.13
N ASP A 80 0.59 -18.00 12.14
CA ASP A 80 2.02 -18.32 12.09
C ASP A 80 2.27 -19.39 11.01
N ASP A 81 2.70 -18.98 9.81
CA ASP A 81 3.49 -19.83 8.91
C ASP A 81 3.90 -19.10 7.63
N GLU A 82 5.17 -19.29 7.25
CA GLU A 82 5.89 -18.98 6.01
C GLU A 82 6.21 -17.51 5.62
N ASP A 83 7.27 -17.44 4.78
CA ASP A 83 8.08 -16.28 4.40
C ASP A 83 7.42 -15.27 3.43
N LEU A 84 6.19 -14.85 3.66
CA LEU A 84 5.61 -13.76 2.85
C LEU A 84 6.07 -12.39 3.36
N THR A 85 6.53 -11.58 2.45
CA THR A 85 6.83 -10.16 2.72
C THR A 85 5.54 -9.36 2.84
N LEU A 86 5.60 -8.26 3.57
CA LEU A 86 4.48 -7.32 3.67
C LEU A 86 4.03 -6.81 2.28
N GLU A 87 4.95 -6.68 1.34
CA GLU A 87 4.65 -6.27 -0.03
C GLU A 87 3.83 -7.33 -0.79
N GLU A 88 4.15 -8.62 -0.61
CA GLU A 88 3.37 -9.71 -1.20
C GLU A 88 1.96 -9.77 -0.62
N ILE A 89 1.81 -9.61 0.70
CA ILE A 89 0.49 -9.50 1.34
C ILE A 89 -0.32 -8.36 0.74
N VAL A 90 0.28 -7.17 0.61
CA VAL A 90 -0.39 -6.00 0.05
C VAL A 90 -0.81 -6.21 -1.40
N LYS A 91 0.02 -6.84 -2.25
CA LYS A 91 -0.31 -7.14 -3.65
C LYS A 91 -1.45 -8.15 -3.84
N THR A 92 -1.72 -8.96 -2.84
CA THR A 92 -2.78 -10.00 -2.88
C THR A 92 -4.02 -9.62 -2.07
N ILE A 93 -4.09 -8.38 -1.58
CA ILE A 93 -5.03 -7.94 -0.54
C ILE A 93 -6.48 -7.74 -1.01
N ASP A 94 -6.74 -7.67 -2.32
CA ASP A 94 -8.08 -7.36 -2.87
C ASP A 94 -9.17 -8.35 -2.46
N SER A 95 -8.78 -9.55 -2.06
CA SER A 95 -9.72 -10.61 -1.63
C SER A 95 -9.89 -10.68 -0.11
N PHE A 96 -9.18 -9.84 0.66
CA PHE A 96 -9.21 -9.86 2.12
C PHE A 96 -10.30 -8.98 2.72
N ASN A 97 -10.65 -9.27 3.95
CA ASN A 97 -11.53 -8.41 4.71
C ASN A 97 -10.88 -7.03 4.96
N LYS A 98 -11.73 -6.05 5.23
CA LYS A 98 -11.32 -4.66 5.45
C LYS A 98 -10.32 -4.49 6.59
N PHE A 99 -10.35 -5.36 7.60
CA PHE A 99 -9.43 -5.29 8.75
C PHE A 99 -7.99 -5.59 8.32
N ILE A 100 -7.75 -6.69 7.60
CA ILE A 100 -6.42 -7.06 7.10
C ILE A 100 -5.96 -6.04 6.07
N ARG A 101 -6.80 -5.65 5.12
CA ARG A 101 -6.50 -4.61 4.13
C ARG A 101 -5.99 -3.32 4.80
N ASN A 102 -6.71 -2.83 5.80
CA ASN A 102 -6.36 -1.58 6.46
C ASN A 102 -5.05 -1.71 7.26
N ASN A 103 -4.81 -2.82 7.95
CA ASN A 103 -3.62 -2.99 8.77
C ASN A 103 -2.37 -3.33 7.93
N ALA A 104 -2.48 -4.15 6.89
CA ALA A 104 -1.38 -4.43 5.96
C ALA A 104 -0.98 -3.17 5.18
N GLY A 105 -1.96 -2.43 4.65
CA GLY A 105 -1.71 -1.15 4.00
C GLY A 105 -1.08 -0.14 4.95
N GLY A 106 -1.60 -0.03 6.18
CA GLY A 106 -1.04 0.84 7.21
C GLY A 106 0.41 0.50 7.54
N ALA A 107 0.72 -0.77 7.75
CA ALA A 107 2.10 -1.24 7.98
C ALA A 107 3.02 -0.89 6.80
N TYR A 108 2.62 -1.21 5.58
CA TYR A 108 3.41 -0.97 4.37
C TYR A 108 3.64 0.53 4.10
N ASN A 109 2.56 1.32 4.14
CA ASN A 109 2.63 2.74 3.86
C ASN A 109 3.56 3.47 4.82
N HIS A 110 3.50 3.12 6.11
CA HIS A 110 4.37 3.73 7.13
C HIS A 110 5.82 3.25 7.01
N GLN A 111 6.08 1.98 6.66
CA GLN A 111 7.44 1.52 6.37
C GLN A 111 8.06 2.35 5.24
N LEU A 112 7.32 2.55 4.15
CA LEU A 112 7.80 3.35 3.02
C LEU A 112 7.98 4.82 3.42
N PHE A 113 7.03 5.38 4.16
CA PHE A 113 7.08 6.77 4.64
C PHE A 113 8.35 7.06 5.45
N TRP A 114 8.71 6.18 6.41
CA TRP A 114 9.92 6.35 7.21
C TRP A 114 11.19 6.33 6.37
N LYS A 115 11.26 5.47 5.35
CA LYS A 115 12.40 5.39 4.43
C LYS A 115 12.52 6.61 3.52
N MET A 116 11.41 7.26 3.21
CA MET A 116 11.39 8.43 2.33
C MET A 116 11.72 9.74 3.03
N LEU A 117 11.57 9.81 4.35
CA LEU A 117 11.96 10.99 5.13
C LEU A 117 13.46 10.95 5.43
N THR A 118 14.10 12.12 5.38
CA THR A 118 15.51 12.26 5.71
C THR A 118 15.79 13.63 6.33
N PRO A 119 16.66 13.74 7.36
CA PRO A 119 17.10 15.02 7.91
C PRO A 119 18.07 15.76 6.99
N LYS A 120 18.56 15.08 5.92
CA LYS A 120 19.50 15.69 4.97
C LYS A 120 18.75 16.28 3.79
N THR A 121 19.13 17.49 3.37
CA THR A 121 18.64 18.05 2.11
C THR A 121 19.17 17.21 0.94
N THR A 122 18.27 16.66 0.15
CA THR A 122 18.61 15.85 -1.02
C THR A 122 17.99 16.44 -2.29
N LYS A 123 18.57 16.08 -3.43
CA LYS A 123 18.01 16.40 -4.75
C LYS A 123 17.70 15.10 -5.48
N PRO A 124 16.69 15.07 -6.37
CA PRO A 124 16.45 13.90 -7.22
C PRO A 124 17.70 13.56 -8.02
N GLY A 125 18.03 12.27 -8.12
CA GLY A 125 19.09 11.79 -9.02
C GLY A 125 18.75 12.09 -10.50
N PRO A 126 19.75 12.07 -11.41
CA PRO A 126 19.57 12.48 -12.81
C PRO A 126 18.46 11.74 -13.53
N ILE A 127 18.35 10.43 -13.32
CA ILE A 127 17.31 9.57 -13.93
C ILE A 127 15.93 9.97 -13.44
N THR A 128 15.77 10.16 -12.14
CA THR A 128 14.49 10.58 -11.52
C THR A 128 14.11 11.97 -11.99
N LEU A 129 15.06 12.92 -12.03
CA LEU A 129 14.81 14.28 -12.48
C LEU A 129 14.39 14.31 -13.96
N LYS A 130 15.05 13.51 -14.82
CA LYS A 130 14.66 13.36 -16.23
C LYS A 130 13.20 12.88 -16.36
N LYS A 131 12.82 11.84 -15.62
CA LYS A 131 11.44 11.32 -15.63
C LYS A 131 10.42 12.33 -15.08
N ILE A 132 10.78 13.09 -14.04
CA ILE A 132 9.94 14.16 -13.49
C ILE A 132 9.71 15.22 -14.58
N ASN A 133 10.76 15.71 -15.23
CA ASN A 133 10.64 16.73 -16.27
C ASN A 133 9.83 16.25 -17.46
N GLN A 134 9.98 15.00 -17.85
CA GLN A 134 9.17 14.38 -18.93
C GLN A 134 7.67 14.29 -18.57
N SER A 135 7.35 14.01 -17.31
CA SER A 135 5.96 13.78 -16.89
C SER A 135 5.24 15.03 -16.37
N PHE A 136 6.00 16.04 -15.88
CA PHE A 136 5.45 17.21 -15.20
C PHE A 136 6.03 18.54 -15.69
N SER A 137 6.83 18.55 -16.74
CA SER A 137 7.54 19.69 -17.31
C SER A 137 8.72 20.17 -16.46
N SER A 138 8.59 20.24 -15.14
CA SER A 138 9.68 20.63 -14.23
C SER A 138 9.52 20.02 -12.83
N LEU A 139 10.61 20.01 -12.06
CA LEU A 139 10.58 19.63 -10.65
C LEU A 139 9.68 20.59 -9.83
N SER A 140 9.64 21.87 -10.19
CA SER A 140 8.76 22.85 -9.55
C SER A 140 7.29 22.53 -9.80
N ASP A 141 6.92 22.23 -11.04
CA ASP A 141 5.54 21.87 -11.39
C ASP A 141 5.11 20.56 -10.76
N PHE A 142 6.03 19.58 -10.72
CA PHE A 142 5.79 18.35 -9.97
C PHE A 142 5.47 18.65 -8.49
N LYS A 143 6.30 19.44 -7.80
CA LYS A 143 6.09 19.79 -6.39
C LYS A 143 4.74 20.47 -6.18
N LYS A 144 4.41 21.48 -7.00
CA LYS A 144 3.10 22.16 -6.92
C LYS A 144 1.92 21.20 -7.10
N LYS A 145 1.99 20.33 -8.11
CA LYS A 145 0.93 19.34 -8.38
C LYS A 145 0.82 18.32 -7.25
N PHE A 146 1.95 17.82 -6.73
CA PHE A 146 1.95 16.85 -5.64
C PHE A 146 1.36 17.46 -4.35
N GLU A 147 1.78 18.67 -4.01
CA GLU A 147 1.26 19.42 -2.87
C GLU A 147 -0.24 19.70 -3.01
N GLY A 148 -0.69 20.17 -4.18
CA GLY A 148 -2.10 20.40 -4.47
C GLY A 148 -2.93 19.14 -4.28
N GLN A 149 -2.56 18.04 -4.93
CA GLN A 149 -3.28 16.77 -4.79
C GLN A 149 -3.25 16.21 -3.36
N SER A 150 -2.17 16.49 -2.61
CA SER A 150 -2.09 16.09 -1.19
C SER A 150 -3.09 16.87 -0.33
N LYS A 151 -3.23 18.18 -0.56
CA LYS A 151 -4.17 19.05 0.16
C LYS A 151 -5.63 18.78 -0.21
N ASP A 152 -5.88 18.49 -1.50
CA ASP A 152 -7.23 18.21 -2.02
C ASP A 152 -7.75 16.83 -1.63
N ARG A 153 -6.90 15.96 -1.02
CA ARG A 153 -7.33 14.66 -0.54
C ARG A 153 -8.31 14.81 0.61
N PHE A 154 -9.60 14.60 0.33
CA PHE A 154 -10.65 14.63 1.34
C PHE A 154 -10.57 13.41 2.27
N GLY A 155 -10.55 13.64 3.57
CA GLY A 155 -10.40 12.61 4.60
C GLY A 155 -8.97 12.07 4.71
N SER A 156 -8.80 10.99 5.47
CA SER A 156 -7.50 10.33 5.62
C SER A 156 -7.07 9.64 4.32
N GLY A 157 -5.78 9.64 4.07
CA GLY A 157 -5.21 9.00 2.87
C GLY A 157 -3.76 9.35 2.62
N TRP A 158 -3.29 8.97 1.45
CA TRP A 158 -1.90 9.12 1.02
C TRP A 158 -1.84 9.74 -0.36
N CYS A 159 -0.76 10.45 -0.64
CA CYS A 159 -0.41 10.93 -1.97
C CYS A 159 0.89 10.26 -2.44
N TRP A 160 0.91 9.81 -3.67
CA TRP A 160 1.94 8.96 -4.24
C TRP A 160 2.50 9.52 -5.54
N LEU A 161 3.83 9.40 -5.72
CA LEU A 161 4.46 9.47 -7.02
C LEU A 161 4.69 8.03 -7.51
N VAL A 162 4.01 7.65 -8.58
CA VAL A 162 3.99 6.28 -9.09
C VAL A 162 4.66 6.18 -10.44
N LEU A 163 5.52 5.19 -10.62
CA LEU A 163 6.02 4.80 -11.94
C LEU A 163 5.01 3.82 -12.57
N THR A 164 4.40 4.22 -13.67
CA THR A 164 3.44 3.39 -14.40
C THR A 164 4.14 2.27 -15.17
N LYS A 165 3.39 1.25 -15.58
CA LYS A 165 3.89 0.17 -16.48
C LYS A 165 4.44 0.70 -17.81
N ARG A 166 4.00 1.89 -18.26
CA ARG A 166 4.48 2.57 -19.46
C ARG A 166 5.78 3.38 -19.22
N GLY A 167 6.35 3.34 -18.01
CA GLY A 167 7.57 4.06 -17.65
C GLY A 167 7.41 5.56 -17.39
N THR A 168 6.19 6.08 -17.36
CA THR A 168 5.87 7.48 -17.03
C THR A 168 5.57 7.64 -15.53
N LEU A 169 5.81 8.84 -14.99
CA LEU A 169 5.44 9.16 -13.62
C LEU A 169 4.02 9.73 -13.55
N LYS A 170 3.28 9.33 -12.52
CA LYS A 170 1.93 9.82 -12.22
C LYS A 170 1.82 10.14 -10.73
N ILE A 171 1.11 11.23 -10.40
CA ILE A 171 0.66 11.51 -9.03
C ILE A 171 -0.73 10.89 -8.88
N MET A 172 -0.97 10.24 -7.76
CA MET A 172 -2.29 9.72 -7.39
C MET A 172 -2.50 9.75 -5.88
N THR A 173 -3.74 9.80 -5.45
CA THR A 173 -4.12 9.70 -4.04
C THR A 173 -4.93 8.44 -3.79
N THR A 174 -4.81 7.90 -2.59
CA THR A 174 -5.57 6.74 -2.13
C THR A 174 -6.23 7.03 -0.78
N PRO A 175 -7.44 6.51 -0.51
CA PRO A 175 -8.11 6.70 0.77
C PRO A 175 -7.52 5.81 1.87
N ASN A 176 -7.65 6.25 3.11
CA ASN A 176 -7.28 5.50 4.31
C ASN A 176 -5.87 4.91 4.21
N GLN A 177 -5.74 3.58 4.27
CA GLN A 177 -4.46 2.88 4.17
C GLN A 177 -4.28 2.15 2.84
N ASP A 178 -5.12 2.40 1.85
CA ASP A 178 -4.91 1.89 0.50
C ASP A 178 -3.64 2.48 -0.13
N ASN A 179 -3.04 1.75 -1.06
CA ASN A 179 -1.85 2.16 -1.78
C ASN A 179 -1.83 1.65 -3.24
N PRO A 180 -0.91 2.14 -4.09
CA PRO A 180 -0.87 1.78 -5.50
C PRO A 180 -0.56 0.32 -5.84
N LEU A 181 -0.18 -0.52 -4.87
CA LEU A 181 0.07 -1.95 -5.08
C LEU A 181 -1.18 -2.81 -4.92
N MET A 182 -2.20 -2.25 -4.27
CA MET A 182 -3.51 -2.85 -4.09
C MET A 182 -4.36 -2.64 -5.36
#